data_9178d9a4eef0142d7e6e2cda488ffb9f
#
_entry.id   9178d9a4eef0142d7e6e2cda488ffb9f
#
_cell.length_a   1.000
_cell.length_b   1.000
_cell.length_c   1.000
_cell.angle_alpha   90.00
_cell.angle_beta   90.00
_cell.angle_gamma   90.00
#
_symmetry.space_group_name_H-M   'P 1'
#
loop_
_entity.id
_entity.type
_entity.pdbx_description
1 polymer ?
#
loop_
_entity_poly.entity_id
_entity_poly.type
_entity_poly.pdbx_seq_one_letter_code
_entity_poly.pdbx_strand_id
1 'polypeptide(L)'
;MDLTFLRNLMNGDERLVSNFVRIFREQAPKQIEEIQEALANEDWENFSNLVHSLKTQFAYMGITNLSEQMKIMEFEVDNGDKTRLKPLLEHFHKEFQILSEKELQ
;
A
#
# COMPACT_ATOMS: atom_id res chain seq x y z
N MET A 1 -0.20 -2.15 -13.50
CA MET A 1 0.41 -0.93 -12.93
C MET A 1 0.44 0.15 -14.02
N ASP A 2 -0.09 1.31 -13.72
CA ASP A 2 -0.20 2.41 -14.68
C ASP A 2 0.53 3.63 -14.12
N LEU A 3 1.63 4.03 -14.77
CA LEU A 3 2.48 5.12 -14.30
C LEU A 3 2.14 6.48 -14.89
N THR A 4 1.00 6.60 -15.59
CA THR A 4 0.60 7.87 -16.22
C THR A 4 0.48 9.00 -15.21
N PHE A 5 -0.21 8.75 -14.10
CA PHE A 5 -0.37 9.75 -13.05
C PHE A 5 0.99 10.17 -12.47
N LEU A 6 1.84 9.20 -12.19
CA LEU A 6 3.17 9.47 -11.63
C LEU A 6 4.03 10.29 -12.61
N ARG A 7 4.01 9.94 -13.88
CA ARG A 7 4.74 10.70 -14.90
C ARG A 7 4.28 12.13 -14.99
N ASN A 8 2.96 12.34 -14.94
CA ASN A 8 2.40 13.68 -14.95
C ASN A 8 2.81 14.47 -13.71
N LEU A 9 2.79 13.84 -12.56
CA LEU A 9 3.19 14.46 -11.30
C LEU A 9 4.67 14.88 -11.33
N MET A 10 5.50 14.10 -12.00
CA MET A 10 6.95 14.32 -12.13
C MET A 10 7.32 15.11 -13.38
N ASN A 11 6.34 15.71 -14.08
CA ASN A 11 6.54 16.49 -15.29
C ASN A 11 7.31 15.73 -16.39
N GLY A 12 7.09 14.42 -16.49
CA GLY A 12 7.74 13.59 -17.49
C GLY A 12 9.20 13.24 -17.21
N ASP A 13 9.69 13.58 -16.02
CA ASP A 13 11.07 13.28 -15.65
C ASP A 13 11.20 11.79 -15.31
N GLU A 14 11.73 11.01 -16.26
CA GLU A 14 11.85 9.56 -16.10
C GLU A 14 12.83 9.15 -15.00
N ARG A 15 13.78 10.00 -14.65
CA ARG A 15 14.70 9.74 -13.53
C ARG A 15 13.93 9.76 -12.21
N LEU A 16 13.08 10.75 -12.03
CA LEU A 16 12.23 10.84 -10.82
C LEU A 16 11.23 9.70 -10.75
N VAL A 17 10.63 9.34 -11.88
CA VAL A 17 9.71 8.20 -11.96
C VAL A 17 10.43 6.91 -11.56
N SER A 18 11.59 6.65 -12.13
CA SER A 18 12.38 5.45 -11.83
C SER A 18 12.79 5.39 -10.37
N ASN A 19 13.18 6.51 -9.78
CA ASN A 19 13.54 6.57 -8.37
C ASN A 19 12.34 6.24 -7.48
N PHE A 20 11.17 6.79 -7.80
CA PHE A 20 9.96 6.52 -7.02
C PHE A 20 9.62 5.02 -7.07
N VAL A 21 9.64 4.44 -8.27
CA VAL A 21 9.33 3.02 -8.46
C VAL A 21 10.33 2.14 -7.68
N ARG A 22 11.61 2.48 -7.74
CA ARG A 22 12.65 1.73 -7.03
C ARG A 22 12.44 1.79 -5.52
N ILE A 23 12.20 2.98 -4.99
CA ILE A 23 11.98 3.17 -3.54
C ILE A 23 10.71 2.41 -3.10
N PHE A 24 9.65 2.51 -3.89
CA PHE A 24 8.41 1.79 -3.61
C PHE A 24 8.67 0.28 -3.55
N ARG A 25 9.39 -0.25 -4.54
CA ARG A 25 9.69 -1.68 -4.63
C ARG A 25 10.46 -2.18 -3.39
N GLU A 26 11.38 -1.34 -2.88
CA GLU A 26 12.18 -1.69 -1.71
C GLU A 26 11.41 -1.52 -0.41
N GLN A 27 10.57 -0.49 -0.30
CA GLN A 27 9.94 -0.11 0.96
C GLN A 27 8.58 -0.77 1.18
N ALA A 28 7.82 -1.06 0.13
CA ALA A 28 6.47 -1.60 0.30
C ALA A 28 6.44 -2.92 1.08
N PRO A 29 7.30 -3.90 0.80
CA PRO A 29 7.29 -5.14 1.60
C PRO A 29 7.55 -4.90 3.08
N LYS A 30 8.46 -3.97 3.41
CA LYS A 30 8.78 -3.61 4.80
C LYS A 30 7.58 -2.95 5.48
N GLN A 31 6.90 -2.05 4.77
CA GLN A 31 5.71 -1.39 5.30
C GLN A 31 4.59 -2.39 5.55
N ILE A 32 4.44 -3.39 4.69
CA ILE A 32 3.44 -4.44 4.88
C ILE A 32 3.76 -5.27 6.14
N GLU A 33 5.02 -5.60 6.37
CA GLU A 33 5.44 -6.29 7.60
C GLU A 33 5.10 -5.44 8.83
N GLU A 34 5.37 -4.13 8.78
CA GLU A 34 5.04 -3.22 9.88
C GLU A 34 3.53 -3.14 10.12
N ILE A 35 2.72 -3.16 9.06
CA ILE A 35 1.26 -3.19 9.18
C ILE A 35 0.81 -4.48 9.88
N GLN A 36 1.37 -5.62 9.49
CA GLN A 36 1.05 -6.91 10.11
C GLN A 36 1.41 -6.92 11.59
N GLU A 37 2.56 -6.35 11.94
CA GLU A 37 3.03 -6.24 13.31
C GLU A 37 2.14 -5.30 14.13
N ALA A 38 1.76 -4.16 13.56
CA ALA A 38 0.85 -3.22 14.23
C ALA A 38 -0.51 -3.86 14.50
N LEU A 39 -1.02 -4.67 13.57
CA LEU A 39 -2.26 -5.42 13.79
C LEU A 39 -2.11 -6.40 14.95
N ALA A 40 -1.03 -7.17 14.96
CA ALA A 40 -0.78 -8.16 16.00
C ALA A 40 -0.66 -7.53 17.38
N ASN A 41 -0.08 -6.33 17.46
CA ASN A 41 0.12 -5.59 18.71
C ASN A 41 -1.04 -4.67 19.06
N GLU A 42 -2.08 -4.64 18.23
CA GLU A 42 -3.23 -3.74 18.40
C GLU A 42 -2.81 -2.27 18.50
N ASP A 43 -1.75 -1.92 17.80
CA ASP A 43 -1.26 -0.54 17.69
C ASP A 43 -2.02 0.16 16.57
N TRP A 44 -3.25 0.60 16.88
CA TRP A 44 -4.18 1.09 15.88
C TRP A 44 -3.74 2.42 15.26
N GLU A 45 -3.11 3.29 16.03
CA GLU A 45 -2.60 4.55 15.50
C GLU A 45 -1.54 4.31 14.44
N ASN A 46 -0.56 3.46 14.74
CA ASN A 46 0.50 3.12 13.79
C ASN A 46 -0.08 2.35 12.59
N PHE A 47 -1.02 1.44 12.83
CA PHE A 47 -1.69 0.71 11.75
C PHE A 47 -2.37 1.68 10.78
N SER A 48 -3.13 2.63 11.30
CA SER A 48 -3.84 3.62 10.47
C SER A 48 -2.86 4.46 9.67
N ASN A 49 -1.78 4.93 10.30
CA ASN A 49 -0.78 5.76 9.62
C ASN A 49 -0.07 5.00 8.50
N LEU A 50 0.30 3.75 8.74
CA LEU A 50 0.99 2.91 7.74
C LEU A 50 0.08 2.60 6.56
N VAL A 51 -1.17 2.23 6.84
CA VAL A 51 -2.16 1.93 5.80
C VAL A 51 -2.44 3.17 4.96
N HIS A 52 -2.58 4.33 5.60
CA HIS A 52 -2.78 5.60 4.90
C HIS A 52 -1.62 5.91 3.94
N SER A 53 -0.39 5.76 4.43
CA SER A 53 0.81 6.01 3.62
C SER A 53 0.87 5.06 2.41
N LEU A 54 0.64 3.79 2.62
CA LEU A 54 0.71 2.80 1.54
C LEU A 54 -0.44 2.98 0.54
N LYS A 55 -1.61 3.38 1.00
CA LYS A 55 -2.74 3.74 0.13
C LYS A 55 -2.32 4.79 -0.89
N THR A 56 -1.66 5.84 -0.44
CA THR A 56 -1.21 6.93 -1.30
C THR A 56 -0.16 6.45 -2.30
N GLN A 57 0.78 5.63 -1.85
CA GLN A 57 1.82 5.08 -2.72
C GLN A 57 1.22 4.21 -3.83
N PHE A 58 0.28 3.33 -3.49
CA PHE A 58 -0.42 2.52 -4.50
C PHE A 58 -1.16 3.38 -5.50
N ALA A 59 -1.81 4.45 -5.04
CA ALA A 59 -2.51 5.38 -5.92
C ALA A 59 -1.55 6.03 -6.92
N TYR A 60 -0.39 6.48 -6.45
CA TYR A 60 0.62 7.08 -7.32
C TYR A 60 1.15 6.08 -8.35
N MET A 61 1.23 4.82 -7.99
CA MET A 61 1.72 3.76 -8.87
C MET A 61 0.63 3.20 -9.80
N GLY A 62 -0.59 3.76 -9.73
CA GLY A 62 -1.69 3.27 -10.55
C GLY A 62 -2.19 1.89 -10.16
N ILE A 63 -1.94 1.46 -8.92
CA ILE A 63 -2.37 0.16 -8.42
C ILE A 63 -3.67 0.36 -7.66
N THR A 64 -4.73 0.58 -8.40
CA THR A 64 -6.02 1.05 -7.89
C THR A 64 -6.66 0.06 -6.93
N ASN A 65 -6.65 -1.24 -7.26
CA ASN A 65 -7.30 -2.24 -6.43
C ASN A 65 -6.66 -2.35 -5.04
N LEU A 66 -5.34 -2.24 -4.95
CA LEU A 66 -4.65 -2.29 -3.66
C LEU A 66 -4.83 -0.99 -2.88
N SER A 67 -4.86 0.14 -3.58
CA SER A 67 -5.18 1.43 -2.95
C SER A 67 -6.56 1.40 -2.31
N GLU A 68 -7.56 0.83 -3.01
CA GLU A 68 -8.92 0.69 -2.48
C GLU A 68 -8.97 -0.25 -1.27
N GLN A 69 -8.20 -1.33 -1.28
CA GLN A 69 -8.13 -2.24 -0.12
C GLN A 69 -7.55 -1.53 1.11
N MET A 70 -6.53 -0.71 0.91
CA MET A 70 -5.96 0.10 2.00
C MET A 70 -6.99 1.10 2.53
N LYS A 71 -7.75 1.72 1.63
CA LYS A 71 -8.80 2.67 2.00
C LYS A 71 -9.86 2.01 2.88
N ILE A 72 -10.27 0.80 2.53
CA ILE A 72 -11.25 0.04 3.32
C ILE A 72 -10.70 -0.26 4.71
N MET A 73 -9.44 -0.69 4.81
CA MET A 73 -8.81 -0.98 6.09
C MET A 73 -8.66 0.28 6.94
N GLU A 74 -8.30 1.41 6.34
CA GLU A 74 -8.22 2.69 7.03
C GLU A 74 -9.59 3.07 7.62
N PHE A 75 -10.65 2.90 6.83
CA PHE A 75 -12.01 3.18 7.29
C PHE A 75 -12.38 2.30 8.48
N GLU A 76 -12.10 0.99 8.39
CA GLU A 76 -12.46 0.05 9.45
C GLU A 76 -11.72 0.33 10.76
N VAL A 77 -10.41 0.65 10.69
CA VAL A 77 -9.65 0.94 11.91
C VAL A 77 -10.09 2.27 12.53
N ASP A 78 -10.39 3.27 11.71
CA ASP A 78 -10.76 4.60 12.20
C ASP A 78 -12.21 4.64 12.71
N ASN A 79 -13.09 3.77 12.22
CA ASN A 79 -14.50 3.73 12.60
C ASN A 79 -14.84 2.57 13.53
N GLY A 80 -13.85 1.79 13.97
CA GLY A 80 -13.97 0.90 15.10
C GLY A 80 -14.32 -0.56 14.83
N ASP A 81 -14.53 -0.99 13.57
CA ASP A 81 -14.79 -2.41 13.30
C ASP A 81 -13.47 -3.15 12.99
N LYS A 82 -12.71 -3.39 14.05
CA LYS A 82 -11.39 -4.00 13.95
C LYS A 82 -11.44 -5.50 13.69
N THR A 83 -12.62 -6.12 13.84
CA THR A 83 -12.75 -7.57 13.61
C THR A 83 -12.58 -7.94 12.15
N ARG A 84 -12.75 -6.99 11.22
CA ARG A 84 -12.61 -7.22 9.79
C ARG A 84 -11.18 -7.05 9.29
N LEU A 85 -10.28 -6.48 10.10
CA LEU A 85 -8.95 -6.11 9.65
C LEU A 85 -8.09 -7.32 9.31
N LYS A 86 -8.14 -8.37 10.11
CA LYS A 86 -7.31 -9.56 9.87
C LYS A 86 -7.62 -10.22 8.53
N PRO A 87 -8.90 -10.57 8.22
CA PRO A 87 -9.20 -11.15 6.90
C PRO A 87 -8.94 -10.19 5.74
N LEU A 88 -9.17 -8.88 5.93
CA LEU A 88 -8.87 -7.89 4.90
C LEU A 88 -7.37 -7.84 4.61
N LEU A 89 -6.55 -7.84 5.65
CA LEU A 89 -5.09 -7.80 5.48
C LEU A 89 -4.55 -9.08 4.85
N GLU A 90 -5.09 -10.24 5.22
CA GLU A 90 -4.71 -11.51 4.61
C GLU A 90 -5.01 -11.53 3.11
N HIS A 91 -6.20 -11.06 2.72
CA HIS A 91 -6.58 -10.95 1.32
C HIS A 91 -5.65 -9.99 0.56
N PHE A 92 -5.41 -8.82 1.15
CA PHE A 92 -4.51 -7.83 0.57
C PHE A 92 -3.11 -8.41 0.35
N HIS A 93 -2.58 -9.13 1.35
CA HIS A 93 -1.23 -9.68 1.27
C HIS A 93 -1.10 -10.68 0.10
N LYS A 94 -2.10 -11.51 -0.11
CA LYS A 94 -2.12 -12.43 -1.25
C LYS A 94 -2.11 -11.68 -2.58
N GLU A 95 -2.94 -10.64 -2.69
CA GLU A 95 -3.01 -9.83 -3.90
C GLU A 95 -1.69 -9.10 -4.15
N PHE A 96 -1.07 -8.59 -3.09
CA PHE A 96 0.23 -7.92 -3.22
C PHE A 96 1.31 -8.88 -3.69
N GLN A 97 1.32 -10.12 -3.17
CA GLN A 97 2.31 -11.12 -3.61
C GLN A 97 2.17 -11.43 -5.09
N ILE A 98 0.94 -11.56 -5.59
CA ILE A 98 0.69 -11.79 -7.01
C ILE A 98 1.21 -10.63 -7.84
N LEU A 99 0.91 -9.40 -7.44
CA LEU A 99 1.40 -8.20 -8.11
C LEU A 99 2.92 -8.13 -8.10
N SER A 100 3.53 -8.40 -6.96
CA SER A 100 4.98 -8.34 -6.79
C SER A 100 5.68 -9.31 -7.74
N GLU A 101 5.16 -10.52 -7.87
CA GLU A 101 5.74 -11.52 -8.77
C GLU A 101 5.62 -11.11 -10.24
N LYS A 102 4.53 -10.42 -10.61
CA LYS A 102 4.28 -10.05 -12.01
C LYS A 102 4.94 -8.75 -12.42
N GLU A 103 4.96 -7.75 -11.53
CA GLU A 103 5.27 -6.39 -11.94
C GLU A 103 6.39 -5.71 -11.16
N LEU A 104 6.78 -6.24 -9.99
CA LEU A 104 7.74 -5.58 -9.11
C LEU A 104 9.09 -6.30 -8.98
N GLN A 105 9.29 -7.35 -9.74
CA GLN A 105 10.58 -8.06 -9.73
C GLN A 105 11.55 -7.51 -10.77
#